data_738ac0f41ac683f9da0b4842f855d213
#
_entry.id   738ac0f41ac683f9da0b4842f855d213
#
_cell.length_a   1.000
_cell.length_b   1.000
_cell.length_c   1.000
_cell.angle_alpha   90.00
_cell.angle_beta   90.00
_cell.angle_gamma   90.00
#
_symmetry.space_group_name_H-M   'P 1'
#
loop_
_entity.id
_entity.type
_entity.pdbx_description
1 polymer ?
#
loop_
_entity_poly.entity_id
_entity_poly.type
_entity_poly.pdbx_seq_one_letter_code
_entity_poly.pdbx_strand_id
1 'polypeptide(L)'
;PWPGDPYWAPTPTVPFEEASSIDPSPLRIGFAKHSDWGPVHSDCVDAVEKTALLLEDLGHKVESDNPVGLFDDDLFEHFKIVMASNEAHSVAKLSEAIGRSFEPDDMEADTRALVEFGRNRTAADYLASVEWFNLYTRRIAEWWNEFDILLTPVIAEPPPKLGELRDPKLGTKRLRSILL
;
A
#
# COMPACT_ATOMS: atom_id res chain seq x y z
N PRO A 1 -16.56 12.92 -10.68
CA PRO A 1 -15.73 12.85 -11.87
C PRO A 1 -16.09 13.97 -12.84
N TRP A 2 -15.08 14.56 -13.50
CA TRP A 2 -15.27 15.60 -14.52
C TRP A 2 -15.03 15.00 -15.90
N PRO A 3 -15.68 15.53 -16.95
CA PRO A 3 -15.39 15.11 -18.31
C PRO A 3 -13.91 15.28 -18.63
N GLY A 4 -13.24 14.19 -19.02
CA GLY A 4 -11.79 14.18 -19.31
C GLY A 4 -10.91 13.64 -18.20
N ASP A 5 -11.45 13.30 -17.04
CA ASP A 5 -10.69 12.58 -16.02
C ASP A 5 -10.21 11.21 -16.56
N PRO A 6 -8.91 10.86 -16.38
CA PRO A 6 -8.36 9.63 -16.92
C PRO A 6 -8.91 8.37 -16.23
N TYR A 7 -9.44 8.51 -15.03
CA TYR A 7 -10.05 7.44 -14.25
C TYR A 7 -11.44 7.83 -13.79
N TRP A 8 -12.38 6.91 -13.96
CA TRP A 8 -13.77 7.11 -13.59
C TRP A 8 -14.11 6.26 -12.36
N ALA A 9 -14.39 6.93 -11.23
CA ALA A 9 -14.93 6.27 -10.06
C ALA A 9 -16.47 6.25 -10.13
N PRO A 10 -17.13 5.15 -9.76
CA PRO A 10 -18.59 5.11 -9.64
C PRO A 10 -19.08 6.21 -8.70
N THR A 11 -20.17 6.88 -9.07
CA THR A 11 -20.79 7.85 -8.17
C THR A 11 -21.39 7.11 -6.98
N PRO A 12 -21.11 7.54 -5.73
CA PRO A 12 -21.74 6.97 -4.55
C PRO A 12 -23.27 7.04 -4.66
N THR A 13 -23.96 6.00 -4.24
CA THR A 13 -25.44 5.95 -4.26
C THR A 13 -26.07 6.91 -3.25
N VAL A 14 -25.31 7.25 -2.19
CA VAL A 14 -25.70 8.15 -1.12
C VAL A 14 -24.52 9.11 -0.87
N PRO A 15 -24.76 10.41 -0.64
CA PRO A 15 -23.71 11.36 -0.23
C PRO A 15 -22.98 10.88 1.03
N PHE A 16 -21.67 11.12 1.12
CA PHE A 16 -20.86 10.66 2.26
C PHE A 16 -21.36 11.18 3.61
N GLU A 17 -21.87 12.42 3.65
CA GLU A 17 -22.46 13.02 4.86
C GLU A 17 -23.70 12.24 5.32
N GLU A 18 -24.57 11.86 4.40
CA GLU A 18 -25.76 11.05 4.70
C GLU A 18 -25.38 9.61 5.06
N ALA A 19 -24.44 9.01 4.36
CA ALA A 19 -23.94 7.65 4.63
C ALA A 19 -23.34 7.51 6.03
N SER A 20 -22.72 8.57 6.57
CA SER A 20 -22.16 8.57 7.93
C SER A 20 -23.19 8.46 9.04
N SER A 21 -24.47 8.69 8.74
CA SER A 21 -25.60 8.63 9.67
C SER A 21 -26.43 7.34 9.54
N ILE A 22 -26.04 6.45 8.63
CA ILE A 22 -26.72 5.17 8.37
C ILE A 22 -25.96 4.07 9.10
N ASP A 23 -26.64 3.34 9.97
CA ASP A 23 -26.05 2.14 10.58
C ASP A 23 -25.78 1.09 9.50
N PRO A 24 -24.55 0.54 9.42
CA PRO A 24 -24.24 -0.49 8.45
C PRO A 24 -25.02 -1.78 8.74
N SER A 25 -25.45 -2.46 7.67
CA SER A 25 -25.92 -3.85 7.80
C SER A 25 -24.77 -4.73 8.32
N PRO A 26 -25.06 -5.91 8.92
CA PRO A 26 -24.02 -6.85 9.28
C PRO A 26 -23.10 -7.16 8.08
N LEU A 27 -21.83 -6.88 8.23
CA LEU A 27 -20.78 -7.10 7.21
C LEU A 27 -20.07 -8.43 7.46
N ARG A 28 -19.52 -9.02 6.38
CA ARG A 28 -18.54 -10.09 6.47
C ARG A 28 -17.14 -9.49 6.44
N ILE A 29 -16.39 -9.70 7.51
CA ILE A 29 -15.06 -9.10 7.74
C ILE A 29 -14.05 -10.22 7.88
N GLY A 30 -13.11 -10.30 6.93
CA GLY A 30 -11.93 -11.13 7.09
C GLY A 30 -10.83 -10.38 7.82
N PHE A 31 -10.02 -11.05 8.62
CA PHE A 31 -8.85 -10.42 9.22
C PHE A 31 -7.58 -11.25 9.10
N ALA A 32 -6.46 -10.57 8.84
CA ALA A 32 -5.13 -11.11 8.87
C ALA A 32 -4.30 -10.41 9.95
N LYS A 33 -3.71 -11.20 10.86
CA LYS A 33 -2.82 -10.73 11.92
C LYS A 33 -1.37 -11.19 11.74
N HIS A 34 -1.10 -11.91 10.66
CA HIS A 34 0.19 -12.43 10.26
C HIS A 34 0.54 -11.94 8.87
N SER A 35 1.81 -11.93 8.55
CA SER A 35 2.33 -11.62 7.22
C SER A 35 3.30 -12.74 6.82
N ASP A 36 3.24 -13.18 5.57
CA ASP A 36 4.20 -14.14 5.02
C ASP A 36 5.57 -13.50 4.77
N TRP A 37 5.63 -12.17 4.74
CA TRP A 37 6.88 -11.41 4.56
C TRP A 37 7.72 -11.28 5.82
N GLY A 38 7.14 -11.53 7.01
CA GLY A 38 7.88 -11.45 8.26
C GLY A 38 7.00 -11.40 9.51
N PRO A 39 7.64 -11.38 10.70
CA PRO A 39 6.92 -11.36 11.96
C PRO A 39 6.19 -10.03 12.18
N VAL A 40 4.98 -10.09 12.69
CA VAL A 40 4.20 -8.94 13.15
C VAL A 40 4.37 -8.80 14.67
N HIS A 41 4.64 -7.59 15.15
CA HIS A 41 4.81 -7.29 16.57
C HIS A 41 3.54 -7.60 17.38
N SER A 42 3.70 -8.10 18.60
CA SER A 42 2.56 -8.47 19.45
C SER A 42 1.54 -7.36 19.64
N ASP A 43 1.96 -6.11 19.81
CA ASP A 43 1.05 -4.97 19.98
C ASP A 43 0.17 -4.75 18.73
N CYS A 44 0.72 -5.02 17.53
CA CYS A 44 -0.03 -4.92 16.27
C CYS A 44 -1.01 -6.09 16.11
N VAL A 45 -0.61 -7.31 16.50
CA VAL A 45 -1.49 -8.49 16.56
C VAL A 45 -2.62 -8.24 17.53
N ASP A 46 -2.33 -7.82 18.76
CA ASP A 46 -3.31 -7.52 19.80
C ASP A 46 -4.33 -6.44 19.38
N ALA A 47 -3.86 -5.43 18.62
CA ALA A 47 -4.74 -4.38 18.11
C ALA A 47 -5.75 -4.94 17.12
N VAL A 48 -5.32 -5.82 16.20
CA VAL A 48 -6.22 -6.49 15.25
C VAL A 48 -7.21 -7.40 15.98
N GLU A 49 -6.75 -8.22 16.91
CA GLU A 49 -7.61 -9.14 17.67
C GLU A 49 -8.67 -8.39 18.48
N LYS A 50 -8.28 -7.31 19.18
CA LYS A 50 -9.24 -6.46 19.91
C LYS A 50 -10.24 -5.79 18.98
N THR A 51 -9.80 -5.36 17.81
CA THR A 51 -10.69 -4.76 16.82
C THR A 51 -11.65 -5.79 16.24
N ALA A 52 -11.17 -7.01 15.96
CA ALA A 52 -12.01 -8.10 15.48
C ALA A 52 -13.13 -8.44 16.48
N LEU A 53 -12.79 -8.58 17.77
CA LEU A 53 -13.78 -8.82 18.84
C LEU A 53 -14.79 -7.67 18.95
N LEU A 54 -14.34 -6.41 18.87
CA LEU A 54 -15.24 -5.26 18.87
C LEU A 54 -16.22 -5.30 17.69
N LEU A 55 -15.74 -5.67 16.50
CA LEU A 55 -16.60 -5.77 15.32
C LEU A 55 -17.62 -6.91 15.43
N GLU A 56 -17.25 -8.04 16.08
CA GLU A 56 -18.21 -9.10 16.43
C GLU A 56 -19.27 -8.61 17.40
N ASP A 57 -18.88 -7.89 18.45
CA ASP A 57 -19.80 -7.31 19.45
C ASP A 57 -20.76 -6.28 18.81
N LEU A 58 -20.34 -5.62 17.74
CA LEU A 58 -21.17 -4.72 16.93
C LEU A 58 -22.11 -5.46 15.96
N GLY A 59 -22.05 -6.80 15.91
CA GLY A 59 -22.97 -7.63 15.13
C GLY A 59 -22.48 -7.98 13.72
N HIS A 60 -21.22 -7.73 13.39
CA HIS A 60 -20.62 -8.17 12.14
C HIS A 60 -20.17 -9.64 12.21
N LYS A 61 -19.99 -10.27 11.04
CA LYS A 61 -19.40 -11.61 10.93
C LYS A 61 -17.91 -11.47 10.69
N VAL A 62 -17.10 -11.86 11.67
CA VAL A 62 -15.64 -11.69 11.61
C VAL A 62 -14.95 -13.05 11.56
N GLU A 63 -14.08 -13.25 10.57
CA GLU A 63 -13.42 -14.53 10.31
C GLU A 63 -11.93 -14.32 10.09
N SER A 64 -11.09 -15.24 10.58
CA SER A 64 -9.65 -15.21 10.29
C SER A 64 -9.43 -15.72 8.86
N ASP A 65 -9.47 -14.80 7.90
CA ASP A 65 -9.36 -15.05 6.47
C ASP A 65 -8.78 -13.84 5.75
N ASN A 66 -8.09 -14.06 4.65
CA ASN A 66 -7.55 -13.01 3.79
C ASN A 66 -7.37 -13.52 2.35
N PRO A 67 -7.29 -12.62 1.36
CA PRO A 67 -7.11 -13.00 -0.03
C PRO A 67 -5.88 -13.88 -0.25
N VAL A 68 -6.04 -14.95 -1.01
CA VAL A 68 -4.92 -15.83 -1.41
C VAL A 68 -3.90 -15.01 -2.23
N GLY A 69 -2.65 -15.03 -1.79
CA GLY A 69 -1.56 -14.28 -2.41
C GLY A 69 -1.56 -12.79 -2.06
N LEU A 70 -2.22 -12.39 -0.97
CA LEU A 70 -2.12 -11.03 -0.44
C LEU A 70 -0.65 -10.63 -0.20
N PHE A 71 0.15 -11.56 0.31
CA PHE A 71 1.58 -11.40 0.59
C PHE A 71 2.43 -12.08 -0.49
N ASP A 72 2.28 -11.64 -1.75
CA ASP A 72 3.05 -12.16 -2.88
C ASP A 72 4.49 -11.65 -2.84
N ASP A 73 5.47 -12.54 -2.97
CA ASP A 73 6.89 -12.22 -2.86
C ASP A 73 7.38 -11.25 -3.94
N ASP A 74 6.75 -11.24 -5.11
CA ASP A 74 7.11 -10.37 -6.23
C ASP A 74 6.48 -8.97 -6.12
N LEU A 75 5.52 -8.75 -5.20
CA LEU A 75 4.80 -7.49 -5.05
C LEU A 75 5.75 -6.30 -4.90
N PHE A 76 6.76 -6.46 -4.04
CA PHE A 76 7.66 -5.36 -3.72
C PHE A 76 8.57 -4.97 -4.88
N GLU A 77 9.02 -5.92 -5.69
CA GLU A 77 9.86 -5.63 -6.87
C GLU A 77 9.07 -4.90 -7.95
N HIS A 78 7.85 -5.36 -8.25
CA HIS A 78 6.99 -4.68 -9.21
C HIS A 78 6.54 -3.30 -8.72
N PHE A 79 6.22 -3.16 -7.43
CA PHE A 79 5.90 -1.86 -6.81
C PHE A 79 7.08 -0.89 -6.94
N LYS A 80 8.28 -1.34 -6.63
CA LYS A 80 9.50 -0.53 -6.74
C LYS A 80 9.77 -0.05 -8.16
N ILE A 81 9.57 -0.91 -9.18
CA ILE A 81 9.73 -0.53 -10.58
C ILE A 81 8.73 0.58 -10.95
N VAL A 82 7.45 0.41 -10.63
CA VAL A 82 6.42 1.41 -10.94
C VAL A 82 6.68 2.71 -10.20
N MET A 83 6.96 2.66 -8.90
CA MET A 83 7.21 3.83 -8.07
C MET A 83 8.44 4.61 -8.54
N ALA A 84 9.56 3.91 -8.77
CA ALA A 84 10.80 4.54 -9.22
C ALA A 84 10.70 5.16 -10.61
N SER A 85 9.95 4.53 -11.52
CA SER A 85 9.70 5.08 -12.85
C SER A 85 8.87 6.36 -12.78
N ASN A 86 7.84 6.40 -11.94
CA ASN A 86 7.05 7.60 -11.70
C ASN A 86 7.87 8.71 -11.03
N GLU A 87 8.74 8.37 -10.07
CA GLU A 87 9.60 9.36 -9.41
C GLU A 87 10.61 9.97 -10.39
N ALA A 88 11.23 9.15 -11.23
CA ALA A 88 12.12 9.63 -12.28
C ALA A 88 11.43 10.56 -13.28
N HIS A 89 10.18 10.24 -13.66
CA HIS A 89 9.34 11.10 -14.51
C HIS A 89 8.99 12.42 -13.82
N SER A 90 8.59 12.36 -12.55
CA SER A 90 8.21 13.55 -11.75
C SER A 90 9.37 14.52 -11.60
N VAL A 91 10.57 14.01 -11.31
CA VAL A 91 11.81 14.83 -11.23
C VAL A 91 12.16 15.43 -12.59
N ALA A 92 11.98 14.71 -13.70
CA ALA A 92 12.20 15.27 -15.03
C ALA A 92 11.25 16.44 -15.33
N LYS A 93 9.95 16.25 -15.07
CA LYS A 93 8.95 17.33 -15.24
C LYS A 93 9.23 18.55 -14.35
N LEU A 94 9.64 18.30 -13.09
CA LEU A 94 9.98 19.40 -12.20
C LEU A 94 11.23 20.14 -12.67
N SER A 95 12.25 19.42 -13.21
CA SER A 95 13.43 20.02 -13.82
C SER A 95 13.08 20.96 -14.99
N GLU A 96 12.14 20.53 -15.86
CA GLU A 96 11.62 21.36 -16.94
C GLU A 96 10.93 22.63 -16.40
N ALA A 97 10.09 22.48 -15.37
CA ALA A 97 9.34 23.60 -14.80
C ALA A 97 10.25 24.65 -14.14
N ILE A 98 11.34 24.24 -13.51
CA ILE A 98 12.30 25.16 -12.86
C ILE A 98 13.41 25.63 -13.82
N GLY A 99 13.49 25.09 -15.03
CA GLY A 99 14.45 25.48 -16.06
C GLY A 99 15.89 25.03 -15.82
N ARG A 100 16.12 24.05 -14.91
CA ARG A 100 17.44 23.43 -14.68
C ARG A 100 17.33 21.97 -14.25
N SER A 101 18.39 21.22 -14.46
CA SER A 101 18.49 19.86 -13.88
C SER A 101 18.64 19.89 -12.36
N PHE A 102 18.17 18.84 -11.71
CA PHE A 102 18.45 18.60 -10.29
C PHE A 102 19.91 18.16 -10.11
N GLU A 103 20.62 18.82 -9.21
CA GLU A 103 21.93 18.41 -8.75
C GLU A 103 21.81 17.36 -7.63
N PRO A 104 22.86 16.58 -7.36
CA PRO A 104 22.84 15.55 -6.31
C PRO A 104 22.39 16.06 -4.94
N ASP A 105 22.73 17.31 -4.60
CA ASP A 105 22.41 17.94 -3.30
C ASP A 105 20.98 18.52 -3.24
N ASP A 106 20.28 18.57 -4.36
CA ASP A 106 18.86 18.99 -4.42
C ASP A 106 17.91 17.88 -3.89
N MET A 107 18.39 16.64 -3.73
CA MET A 107 17.60 15.49 -3.31
C MET A 107 18.26 14.72 -2.18
N GLU A 108 17.45 14.15 -1.29
CA GLU A 108 17.93 13.17 -0.31
C GLU A 108 18.51 11.94 -1.00
N ALA A 109 19.47 11.28 -0.34
CA ALA A 109 20.21 10.16 -0.91
C ALA A 109 19.30 9.01 -1.39
N ASP A 110 18.25 8.69 -0.63
CA ASP A 110 17.32 7.61 -0.94
C ASP A 110 16.44 7.97 -2.15
N THR A 111 15.95 9.22 -2.22
CA THR A 111 15.21 9.73 -3.38
C THR A 111 16.07 9.69 -4.64
N ARG A 112 17.32 10.12 -4.55
CA ARG A 112 18.26 10.07 -5.66
C ARG A 112 18.50 8.64 -6.15
N ALA A 113 18.73 7.70 -5.24
CA ALA A 113 18.89 6.29 -5.58
C ALA A 113 17.66 5.71 -6.28
N LEU A 114 16.46 6.09 -5.82
CA LEU A 114 15.19 5.67 -6.42
C LEU A 114 15.01 6.26 -7.83
N VAL A 115 15.29 7.54 -8.01
CA VAL A 115 15.26 8.21 -9.33
C VAL A 115 16.25 7.58 -10.31
N GLU A 116 17.47 7.28 -9.86
CA GLU A 116 18.48 6.61 -10.67
C GLU A 116 18.04 5.18 -11.05
N PHE A 117 17.49 4.43 -10.12
CA PHE A 117 16.92 3.12 -10.40
C PHE A 117 15.81 3.22 -11.45
N GLY A 118 14.88 4.19 -11.33
CA GLY A 118 13.80 4.40 -12.30
C GLY A 118 14.28 4.79 -13.69
N ARG A 119 15.31 5.66 -13.80
CA ARG A 119 15.93 6.04 -15.07
C ARG A 119 16.55 4.88 -15.83
N ASN A 120 16.98 3.84 -15.11
CA ASN A 120 17.55 2.63 -15.68
C ASN A 120 16.51 1.55 -16.01
N ARG A 121 15.22 1.84 -15.89
CA ARG A 121 14.13 0.93 -16.30
C ARG A 121 13.68 1.25 -17.71
N THR A 122 13.37 0.20 -18.46
CA THR A 122 12.79 0.33 -19.79
C THR A 122 11.28 0.48 -19.74
N ALA A 123 10.67 0.93 -20.83
CA ALA A 123 9.21 0.89 -20.96
C ALA A 123 8.66 -0.54 -20.85
N ALA A 124 9.42 -1.55 -21.29
CA ALA A 124 9.04 -2.96 -21.17
C ALA A 124 9.00 -3.40 -19.71
N ASP A 125 9.98 -3.01 -18.87
CA ASP A 125 9.99 -3.32 -17.44
C ASP A 125 8.78 -2.71 -16.73
N TYR A 126 8.45 -1.45 -17.05
CA TYR A 126 7.28 -0.77 -16.49
C TYR A 126 5.98 -1.45 -16.91
N LEU A 127 5.80 -1.75 -18.20
CA LEU A 127 4.59 -2.41 -18.70
C LEU A 127 4.42 -3.81 -18.12
N ALA A 128 5.50 -4.58 -17.99
CA ALA A 128 5.47 -5.90 -17.36
C ALA A 128 5.01 -5.81 -15.88
N SER A 129 5.48 -4.78 -15.17
CA SER A 129 5.03 -4.56 -13.78
C SER A 129 3.56 -4.14 -13.70
N VAL A 130 3.07 -3.31 -14.62
CA VAL A 130 1.65 -2.94 -14.69
C VAL A 130 0.77 -4.16 -15.02
N GLU A 131 1.22 -5.02 -15.94
CA GLU A 131 0.51 -6.26 -16.27
C GLU A 131 0.47 -7.21 -15.07
N TRP A 132 1.58 -7.36 -14.37
CA TRP A 132 1.65 -8.14 -13.13
C TRP A 132 0.64 -7.64 -12.10
N PHE A 133 0.56 -6.31 -11.85
CA PHE A 133 -0.43 -5.73 -10.95
C PHE A 133 -1.87 -6.01 -11.38
N ASN A 134 -2.15 -5.97 -12.67
CA ASN A 134 -3.48 -6.31 -13.20
C ASN A 134 -3.87 -7.77 -12.90
N LEU A 135 -2.91 -8.70 -13.01
CA LEU A 135 -3.14 -10.12 -12.69
C LEU A 135 -3.26 -10.32 -11.16
N TYR A 136 -2.38 -9.69 -10.39
CA TYR A 136 -2.42 -9.70 -8.93
C TYR A 136 -3.76 -9.18 -8.40
N THR A 137 -4.21 -8.03 -8.89
CA THR A 137 -5.47 -7.41 -8.46
C THR A 137 -6.67 -8.31 -8.77
N ARG A 138 -6.70 -8.98 -9.92
CA ARG A 138 -7.78 -9.94 -10.27
C ARG A 138 -7.83 -11.12 -9.30
N ARG A 139 -6.67 -11.66 -8.93
CA ARG A 139 -6.57 -12.76 -7.96
C ARG A 139 -7.07 -12.33 -6.58
N ILE A 140 -6.67 -11.14 -6.12
CA ILE A 140 -7.14 -10.58 -4.85
C ILE A 140 -8.64 -10.27 -4.90
N ALA A 141 -9.15 -9.79 -6.04
CA ALA A 141 -10.55 -9.40 -6.20
C ALA A 141 -11.54 -10.56 -6.03
N GLU A 142 -11.14 -11.80 -6.25
CA GLU A 142 -12.00 -12.98 -6.05
C GLU A 142 -12.48 -13.11 -4.60
N TRP A 143 -11.65 -12.75 -3.63
CA TRP A 143 -11.97 -12.80 -2.22
C TRP A 143 -13.11 -11.84 -1.84
N TRP A 144 -13.19 -10.68 -2.49
CA TRP A 144 -14.22 -9.66 -2.26
C TRP A 144 -15.63 -10.07 -2.72
N ASN A 145 -15.79 -11.23 -3.36
CA ASN A 145 -17.12 -11.81 -3.64
C ASN A 145 -17.79 -12.33 -2.36
N GLU A 146 -17.01 -12.62 -1.31
CA GLU A 146 -17.48 -13.18 -0.06
C GLU A 146 -17.34 -12.26 1.13
N PHE A 147 -16.40 -11.33 1.11
CA PHE A 147 -16.08 -10.42 2.20
C PHE A 147 -16.28 -8.96 1.79
N ASP A 148 -16.73 -8.15 2.75
CA ASP A 148 -16.95 -6.71 2.56
C ASP A 148 -15.74 -5.89 3.01
N ILE A 149 -15.00 -6.36 4.03
CA ILE A 149 -13.86 -5.65 4.64
C ILE A 149 -12.73 -6.64 4.93
N LEU A 150 -11.51 -6.18 4.72
CA LEU A 150 -10.29 -6.82 5.21
C LEU A 150 -9.66 -5.97 6.32
N LEU A 151 -9.58 -6.54 7.52
CA LEU A 151 -8.91 -5.95 8.68
C LEU A 151 -7.47 -6.46 8.77
N THR A 152 -6.51 -5.54 8.76
CA THR A 152 -5.07 -5.86 8.90
C THR A 152 -4.39 -4.88 9.85
N PRO A 153 -3.20 -5.20 10.38
CA PRO A 153 -2.33 -4.18 10.94
C PRO A 153 -1.98 -3.14 9.87
N VAL A 154 -1.85 -1.88 10.26
CA VAL A 154 -1.40 -0.81 9.35
C VAL A 154 0.07 -1.01 9.00
N ILE A 155 0.85 -1.44 9.99
CA ILE A 155 2.30 -1.76 9.88
C ILE A 155 2.61 -2.95 10.77
N ALA A 156 3.71 -3.63 10.47
CA ALA A 156 4.11 -4.83 11.22
C ALA A 156 4.74 -4.54 12.60
N GLU A 157 5.17 -3.31 12.87
CA GLU A 157 5.83 -2.91 14.12
C GLU A 157 5.28 -1.58 14.65
N PRO A 158 5.36 -1.31 15.97
CA PRO A 158 5.10 0.01 16.52
C PRO A 158 6.00 1.08 15.89
N PRO A 159 5.59 2.38 15.93
CA PRO A 159 6.38 3.46 15.35
C PRO A 159 7.83 3.44 15.82
N PRO A 160 8.81 3.56 14.92
CA PRO A 160 10.23 3.59 15.27
C PRO A 160 10.56 4.86 16.05
N LYS A 161 11.61 4.81 16.86
CA LYS A 161 12.12 6.00 17.57
C LYS A 161 12.68 7.02 16.58
N LEU A 162 12.58 8.31 16.94
CA LEU A 162 13.13 9.38 16.12
C LEU A 162 14.63 9.15 15.86
N GLY A 163 15.03 9.25 14.61
CA GLY A 163 16.41 9.03 14.15
C GLY A 163 16.75 7.58 13.81
N GLU A 164 15.96 6.61 14.22
CA GLU A 164 16.24 5.19 14.00
C GLU A 164 16.25 4.80 12.51
N LEU A 165 15.37 5.38 11.70
CA LEU A 165 15.33 5.15 10.25
C LEU A 165 16.47 5.85 9.49
N ARG A 166 17.13 6.81 10.12
CA ARG A 166 18.28 7.55 9.55
C ARG A 166 19.62 6.87 9.80
N ASP A 167 19.67 5.82 10.63
CA ASP A 167 20.89 5.05 10.85
C ASP A 167 21.21 4.23 9.60
N PRO A 168 22.34 4.48 8.90
CA PRO A 168 22.72 3.74 7.68
C PRO A 168 22.86 2.23 7.88
N LYS A 169 23.08 1.77 9.12
CA LYS A 169 23.22 0.35 9.46
C LYS A 169 21.89 -0.34 9.76
N LEU A 170 20.90 0.42 10.22
CA LEU A 170 19.61 -0.09 10.67
C LEU A 170 18.47 0.34 9.75
N GLY A 171 18.54 1.54 9.16
CA GLY A 171 17.45 2.18 8.45
C GLY A 171 16.86 1.34 7.32
N THR A 172 17.68 0.78 6.44
CA THR A 172 17.20 -0.03 5.31
C THR A 172 16.60 -1.37 5.77
N LYS A 173 17.19 -2.00 6.80
CA LYS A 173 16.65 -3.24 7.38
C LYS A 173 15.31 -2.97 8.08
N ARG A 174 15.22 -1.85 8.80
CA ARG A 174 14.04 -1.49 9.56
C ARG A 174 12.89 -1.02 8.67
N LEU A 175 13.19 -0.27 7.61
CA LEU A 175 12.18 0.09 6.62
C LEU A 175 11.55 -1.16 5.99
N ARG A 176 12.35 -2.16 5.69
CA ARG A 176 11.86 -3.44 5.21
C ARG A 176 10.96 -4.14 6.21
N SER A 177 11.34 -4.21 7.49
CA SER A 177 10.52 -4.89 8.52
C SER A 177 9.26 -4.12 8.91
N ILE A 178 9.20 -2.81 8.67
CA ILE A 178 8.01 -2.00 8.93
C ILE A 178 7.00 -2.09 7.77
N LEU A 179 7.50 -2.17 6.54
CA LEU A 179 6.67 -2.25 5.33
C LEU A 179 6.24 -3.68 4.97
N LEU A 180 6.83 -4.67 5.62
CA LEU A 180 6.49 -6.09 5.47
C LEU A 180 5.43 -6.51 6.49
#